data_18177d61aa3ec884af6d061dbebbb5b9
#
_entry.id   18177d61aa3ec884af6d061dbebbb5b9
#
_cell.length_a   1.000
_cell.length_b   1.000
_cell.length_c   1.000
_cell.angle_alpha   90.00
_cell.angle_beta   90.00
_cell.angle_gamma   90.00
#
_symmetry.space_group_name_H-M   'P 1'
#
loop_
_entity.id
_entity.type
_entity.pdbx_description
1 polymer ?
#
loop_
_entity_poly.entity_id
_entity_poly.type
_entity_poly.pdbx_seq_one_letter_code
_entity_poly.pdbx_strand_id
1 'polypeptide(L)'
;MEVTKSSFDLDFSYGREGEKLVEQLLTNGKTVEVKRDRKWHKTNNVYIEVECWYLKSQSWEPSGLSVTQADYWAFVLEEGVIMVPTDYVRYVVKNWGHEITCEIPPNRSKGYLVTIENLLSAMKLLRKGSADEISRLDQGAM
;
A
#
# COMPACT_ATOMS: atom_id res chain seq x y z
N MET A 1 -14.94 38.95 10.80
CA MET A 1 -14.42 37.57 10.90
C MET A 1 -12.95 37.60 10.55
N GLU A 2 -12.11 37.52 11.52
CA GLU A 2 -10.72 37.33 11.26
C GLU A 2 -10.53 35.96 10.62
N VAL A 3 -10.43 35.92 9.27
CA VAL A 3 -9.71 34.83 8.65
C VAL A 3 -8.30 35.03 9.16
N THR A 4 -8.02 34.36 10.22
CA THR A 4 -6.73 34.46 10.83
C THR A 4 -5.68 34.06 9.80
N LYS A 5 -4.65 34.87 9.66
CA LYS A 5 -3.42 34.49 8.96
C LYS A 5 -3.04 33.05 9.26
N SER A 6 -3.39 32.57 10.48
CA SER A 6 -3.15 31.20 10.91
C SER A 6 -3.83 30.13 10.06
N SER A 7 -5.07 30.32 9.55
CA SER A 7 -5.71 29.34 8.63
C SER A 7 -4.98 29.26 7.30
N PHE A 8 -4.62 30.42 6.73
CA PHE A 8 -3.86 30.48 5.49
C PHE A 8 -2.46 29.87 5.65
N ASP A 9 -1.78 30.21 6.75
CA ASP A 9 -0.44 29.69 7.03
C ASP A 9 -0.45 28.17 7.24
N LEU A 10 -1.48 27.63 7.90
CA LEU A 10 -1.66 26.18 8.09
C LEU A 10 -1.92 25.48 6.76
N ASP A 11 -2.78 26.05 5.92
CA ASP A 11 -3.07 25.50 4.60
C ASP A 11 -1.84 25.54 3.69
N PHE A 12 -1.10 26.63 3.74
CA PHE A 12 0.15 26.77 2.98
C PHE A 12 1.21 25.77 3.45
N SER A 13 1.36 25.62 4.77
CA SER A 13 2.29 24.64 5.35
C SER A 13 1.91 23.21 5.00
N TYR A 14 0.63 22.89 5.07
CA TYR A 14 0.11 21.57 4.69
C TYR A 14 0.34 21.26 3.21
N GLY A 15 0.11 22.23 2.33
CA GLY A 15 0.40 22.11 0.91
C GLY A 15 1.88 21.88 0.63
N ARG A 16 2.76 22.58 1.32
CA ARG A 16 4.21 22.39 1.21
C ARG A 16 4.66 21.02 1.70
N GLU A 17 4.05 20.49 2.74
CA GLU A 17 4.33 19.12 3.20
C GLU A 17 3.96 18.10 2.12
N GLY A 18 2.83 18.30 1.44
CA GLY A 18 2.42 17.46 0.31
C GLY A 18 3.40 17.54 -0.86
N GLU A 19 3.85 18.73 -1.21
CA GLU A 19 4.85 18.94 -2.26
C GLU A 19 6.17 18.25 -1.94
N LYS A 20 6.63 18.33 -0.70
CA LYS A 20 7.84 17.64 -0.25
C LYS A 20 7.69 16.12 -0.35
N LEU A 21 6.53 15.58 0.01
CA LEU A 21 6.27 14.16 -0.12
C LEU A 21 6.41 13.70 -1.59
N VAL A 22 5.74 14.43 -2.50
CA VAL A 22 5.81 14.11 -3.93
C VAL A 22 7.25 14.22 -4.44
N GLU A 23 7.96 15.28 -4.04
CA GLU A 23 9.38 15.45 -4.40
C GLU A 23 10.22 14.27 -3.94
N GLN A 24 10.07 13.83 -2.69
CA GLN A 24 10.78 12.67 -2.15
C GLN A 24 10.48 11.39 -2.94
N LEU A 25 9.22 11.19 -3.33
CA LEU A 25 8.81 10.04 -4.11
C LEU A 25 9.40 10.03 -5.51
N LEU A 26 9.61 11.22 -6.11
CA LEU A 26 10.13 11.39 -7.46
C LEU A 26 11.66 11.45 -7.53
N THR A 27 12.34 11.77 -6.43
CA THR A 27 13.79 12.05 -6.43
C THR A 27 14.61 11.04 -5.61
N ASN A 28 14.14 9.80 -5.50
CA ASN A 28 14.82 8.73 -4.75
C ASN A 28 14.93 8.96 -3.23
N GLY A 29 14.15 9.89 -2.68
CA GLY A 29 14.06 10.07 -1.23
C GLY A 29 13.25 8.98 -0.53
N LYS A 30 12.52 8.16 -1.31
CA LYS A 30 11.72 7.02 -0.86
C LYS A 30 11.81 5.88 -1.87
N THR A 31 11.72 4.64 -1.39
CA THR A 31 11.69 3.47 -2.27
C THR A 31 10.25 3.05 -2.55
N VAL A 32 9.99 2.66 -3.78
CA VAL A 32 8.64 2.37 -4.26
C VAL A 32 8.61 1.02 -4.98
N GLU A 33 7.72 0.16 -4.53
CA GLU A 33 7.37 -1.07 -5.22
C GLU A 33 6.20 -0.78 -6.15
N VAL A 34 6.35 -1.06 -7.44
CA VAL A 34 5.32 -0.76 -8.45
C VAL A 34 4.54 -2.02 -8.78
N LYS A 35 3.22 -1.94 -8.69
CA LYS A 35 2.30 -3.03 -9.03
C LYS A 35 1.32 -2.58 -10.09
N ARG A 36 1.12 -3.41 -11.10
CA ARG A 36 0.15 -3.18 -12.15
C ARG A 36 -0.66 -4.46 -12.34
N ASP A 37 -1.95 -4.40 -12.04
CA ASP A 37 -2.88 -5.52 -12.20
C ASP A 37 -3.74 -5.28 -13.44
N ARG A 38 -3.79 -6.27 -14.34
CA ARG A 38 -4.55 -6.15 -15.59
C ARG A 38 -6.06 -6.21 -15.41
N LYS A 39 -6.52 -6.76 -14.28
CA LYS A 39 -7.95 -7.04 -14.05
C LYS A 39 -8.62 -6.09 -13.07
N TRP A 40 -7.88 -5.16 -12.50
CA TRP A 40 -8.42 -4.27 -11.46
C TRP A 40 -9.70 -3.55 -11.89
N HIS A 41 -9.76 -3.11 -13.14
CA HIS A 41 -10.91 -2.36 -13.67
C HIS A 41 -12.18 -3.22 -13.84
N LYS A 42 -12.03 -4.54 -13.88
CA LYS A 42 -13.15 -5.48 -13.95
C LYS A 42 -13.59 -5.97 -12.59
N THR A 43 -12.63 -6.18 -11.70
CA THR A 43 -12.85 -6.83 -10.41
C THR A 43 -12.86 -5.86 -9.25
N ASN A 44 -12.34 -4.65 -9.45
CA ASN A 44 -12.07 -3.65 -8.41
C ASN A 44 -11.05 -4.13 -7.37
N ASN A 45 -10.33 -5.21 -7.65
CA ASN A 45 -9.32 -5.79 -6.77
C ASN A 45 -7.93 -5.63 -7.35
N VAL A 46 -6.95 -5.51 -6.47
CA VAL A 46 -5.55 -5.71 -6.79
C VAL A 46 -5.04 -6.93 -6.02
N TYR A 47 -4.11 -7.66 -6.63
CA TYR A 47 -3.52 -8.84 -6.04
C TYR A 47 -2.20 -8.49 -5.36
N ILE A 48 -2.04 -8.91 -4.12
CA ILE A 48 -0.85 -8.66 -3.32
C ILE A 48 -0.23 -9.99 -2.92
N GLU A 49 0.87 -10.33 -3.57
CA GLU A 49 1.59 -11.57 -3.34
C GLU A 49 2.32 -11.57 -2.00
N VAL A 50 2.29 -12.69 -1.30
CA VAL A 50 3.02 -12.89 -0.04
C VAL A 50 3.94 -14.11 -0.06
N GLU A 51 3.65 -15.11 -0.91
CA GLU A 51 4.47 -16.29 -1.10
C GLU A 51 4.49 -16.71 -2.56
N CYS A 52 5.57 -17.33 -2.97
CA CYS A 52 5.73 -17.87 -4.30
C CYS A 52 6.28 -19.29 -4.22
N TRP A 53 5.77 -20.19 -5.09
CA TRP A 53 6.31 -21.53 -5.24
C TRP A 53 7.50 -21.51 -6.18
N TYR A 54 8.64 -21.93 -5.71
CA TYR A 54 9.85 -22.01 -6.52
C TYR A 54 10.12 -23.46 -6.92
N LEU A 55 10.11 -23.72 -8.22
CA LEU A 55 10.35 -25.05 -8.78
C LEU A 55 11.75 -25.55 -8.40
N LYS A 56 12.73 -24.67 -8.37
CA LYS A 56 14.13 -25.01 -8.08
C LYS A 56 14.31 -25.60 -6.68
N SER A 57 13.64 -25.01 -5.69
CA SER A 57 13.69 -25.48 -4.29
C SER A 57 12.54 -26.41 -3.94
N GLN A 58 11.52 -26.51 -4.81
CA GLN A 58 10.26 -27.24 -4.58
C GLN A 58 9.62 -26.84 -3.24
N SER A 59 9.58 -25.55 -2.97
CA SER A 59 9.05 -25.01 -1.71
C SER A 59 8.36 -23.69 -1.90
N TRP A 60 7.44 -23.41 -1.00
CA TRP A 60 6.85 -22.08 -0.85
C TRP A 60 7.83 -21.19 -0.07
N GLU A 61 8.14 -20.03 -0.63
CA GLU A 61 9.03 -19.06 0.00
C GLU A 61 8.36 -17.70 0.09
N PRO A 62 8.65 -16.93 1.16
CA PRO A 62 8.15 -15.56 1.27
C PRO A 62 8.52 -14.73 0.05
N SER A 63 7.57 -13.93 -0.43
CA SER A 63 7.76 -13.04 -1.58
C SER A 63 6.88 -11.80 -1.44
N GLY A 64 6.97 -10.90 -2.39
CA GLY A 64 6.13 -9.72 -2.45
C GLY A 64 6.09 -8.94 -1.13
N LEU A 65 4.90 -8.80 -0.56
CA LEU A 65 4.71 -8.02 0.67
C LEU A 65 5.46 -8.59 1.87
N SER A 66 5.69 -9.91 1.89
CA SER A 66 6.40 -10.56 3.01
C SER A 66 7.87 -10.19 3.09
N VAL A 67 8.49 -9.80 1.98
CA VAL A 67 9.93 -9.52 1.91
C VAL A 67 10.26 -8.09 1.48
N THR A 68 9.30 -7.32 1.06
CA THR A 68 9.54 -5.96 0.56
C THR A 68 10.16 -5.07 1.63
N GLN A 69 11.12 -4.25 1.22
CA GLN A 69 11.70 -3.20 2.04
C GLN A 69 11.35 -1.82 1.49
N ALA A 70 10.44 -1.76 0.52
CA ALA A 70 10.00 -0.50 -0.04
C ALA A 70 9.21 0.32 0.98
N ASP A 71 9.35 1.63 0.93
CA ASP A 71 8.61 2.56 1.78
C ASP A 71 7.15 2.68 1.33
N TYR A 72 6.91 2.61 0.01
CA TYR A 72 5.62 2.79 -0.61
C TYR A 72 5.34 1.71 -1.64
N TRP A 73 4.06 1.43 -1.84
CA TRP A 73 3.56 0.63 -2.95
C TRP A 73 2.75 1.52 -3.88
N ALA A 74 3.09 1.52 -5.15
CA ALA A 74 2.41 2.27 -6.19
C ALA A 74 1.56 1.30 -7.02
N PHE A 75 0.26 1.49 -6.99
CA PHE A 75 -0.69 0.72 -7.78
C PHE A 75 -1.05 1.50 -9.03
N VAL A 76 -0.61 1.00 -10.18
CA VAL A 76 -0.86 1.64 -11.47
C VAL A 76 -2.24 1.22 -11.96
N LEU A 77 -3.12 2.21 -12.11
CA LEU A 77 -4.52 2.07 -12.52
C LEU A 77 -4.69 2.81 -13.85
N GLU A 78 -4.53 2.09 -14.97
CA GLU A 78 -4.52 2.68 -16.30
C GLU A 78 -3.48 3.82 -16.40
N GLU A 79 -3.93 5.06 -16.47
CA GLU A 79 -3.07 6.25 -16.58
C GLU A 79 -2.84 6.95 -15.24
N GLY A 80 -3.40 6.41 -14.17
CA GLY A 80 -3.25 6.95 -12.82
C GLY A 80 -2.47 6.02 -11.91
N VAL A 81 -2.04 6.56 -10.77
CA VAL A 81 -1.29 5.80 -9.78
C VAL A 81 -1.81 6.16 -8.39
N ILE A 82 -2.03 5.13 -7.57
CA ILE A 82 -2.28 5.31 -6.14
C ILE A 82 -1.02 4.84 -5.41
N MET A 83 -0.46 5.70 -4.58
CA MET A 83 0.71 5.37 -3.76
C MET A 83 0.31 5.26 -2.31
N VAL A 84 0.61 4.12 -1.71
CA VAL A 84 0.20 3.78 -0.34
C VAL A 84 1.44 3.39 0.45
N PRO A 85 1.62 3.92 1.67
CA PRO A 85 2.71 3.46 2.55
C PRO A 85 2.64 1.94 2.72
N THR A 86 3.77 1.27 2.69
CA THR A 86 3.85 -0.20 2.76
C THR A 86 3.16 -0.74 4.01
N ASP A 87 3.30 -0.05 5.15
CA ASP A 87 2.64 -0.47 6.39
C ASP A 87 1.11 -0.42 6.29
N TYR A 88 0.58 0.52 5.50
CA TYR A 88 -0.86 0.59 5.25
C TYR A 88 -1.32 -0.56 4.36
N VAL A 89 -0.50 -0.94 3.38
CA VAL A 89 -0.79 -2.12 2.55
C VAL A 89 -0.85 -3.37 3.43
N ARG A 90 0.09 -3.52 4.36
CA ARG A 90 0.09 -4.64 5.32
C ARG A 90 -1.18 -4.65 6.17
N TYR A 91 -1.61 -3.49 6.63
CA TYR A 91 -2.85 -3.33 7.39
C TYR A 91 -4.07 -3.80 6.58
N VAL A 92 -4.17 -3.35 5.33
CA VAL A 92 -5.28 -3.71 4.44
C VAL A 92 -5.33 -5.21 4.20
N VAL A 93 -4.19 -5.81 3.89
CA VAL A 93 -4.09 -7.26 3.66
C VAL A 93 -4.53 -8.03 4.89
N LYS A 94 -4.04 -7.66 6.06
CA LYS A 94 -4.31 -8.35 7.32
C LYS A 94 -5.78 -8.27 7.73
N ASN A 95 -6.40 -7.11 7.57
CA ASN A 95 -7.74 -6.85 8.10
C ASN A 95 -8.85 -7.04 7.06
N TRP A 96 -8.56 -6.82 5.79
CA TRP A 96 -9.58 -6.80 4.73
C TRP A 96 -9.21 -7.62 3.50
N GLY A 97 -8.06 -8.29 3.50
CA GLY A 97 -7.61 -9.08 2.38
C GLY A 97 -8.38 -10.41 2.27
N HIS A 98 -8.63 -10.83 1.05
CA HIS A 98 -9.18 -12.14 0.74
C HIS A 98 -8.07 -13.04 0.21
N GLU A 99 -7.71 -14.07 0.95
CA GLU A 99 -6.62 -14.99 0.59
C GLU A 99 -6.97 -15.82 -0.62
N ILE A 100 -6.05 -15.87 -1.59
CA ILE A 100 -6.17 -16.74 -2.77
C ILE A 100 -4.83 -17.36 -3.13
N THR A 101 -4.89 -18.47 -3.87
CA THR A 101 -3.74 -19.06 -4.55
C THR A 101 -3.87 -18.76 -6.04
N CYS A 102 -2.82 -18.19 -6.61
CA CYS A 102 -2.75 -17.87 -8.03
C CYS A 102 -1.95 -18.95 -8.75
N GLU A 103 -2.58 -19.63 -9.73
CA GLU A 103 -1.96 -20.71 -10.50
C GLU A 103 -1.43 -20.25 -11.86
N ILE A 104 -1.39 -18.93 -12.11
CA ILE A 104 -0.96 -18.39 -13.40
C ILE A 104 0.56 -18.55 -13.56
N PRO A 105 1.02 -19.21 -14.66
CA PRO A 105 2.45 -19.34 -14.93
C PRO A 105 3.19 -17.99 -14.97
N PRO A 106 4.49 -17.95 -14.72
CA PRO A 106 5.38 -19.11 -14.58
C PRO A 106 5.41 -19.76 -13.21
N ASN A 107 5.01 -19.04 -12.16
CA ASN A 107 5.09 -19.56 -10.79
C ASN A 107 3.74 -19.45 -10.09
N ARG A 108 3.41 -20.50 -9.34
CA ARG A 108 2.27 -20.42 -8.41
C ARG A 108 2.59 -19.46 -7.30
N SER A 109 1.61 -18.70 -6.86
CA SER A 109 1.78 -17.76 -5.76
C SER A 109 0.58 -17.76 -4.83
N LYS A 110 0.81 -17.33 -3.60
CA LYS A 110 -0.24 -17.06 -2.61
C LYS A 110 -0.24 -15.58 -2.31
N GLY A 111 -1.42 -15.04 -2.14
CA GLY A 111 -1.57 -13.64 -1.83
C GLY A 111 -2.99 -13.29 -1.46
N TYR A 112 -3.28 -12.01 -1.52
CA TYR A 112 -4.55 -11.46 -1.09
C TYR A 112 -5.12 -10.54 -2.16
N LEU A 113 -6.42 -10.65 -2.36
CA LEU A 113 -7.17 -9.64 -3.12
C LEU A 113 -7.61 -8.56 -2.14
N VAL A 114 -7.33 -7.32 -2.48
CA VAL A 114 -7.80 -6.15 -1.74
C VAL A 114 -8.46 -5.19 -2.71
N THR A 115 -9.46 -4.46 -2.24
CA THR A 115 -10.15 -3.47 -3.08
C THR A 115 -9.40 -2.15 -3.07
N ILE A 116 -9.59 -1.36 -4.14
CA ILE A 116 -9.06 0.00 -4.22
C ILE A 116 -9.63 0.85 -3.08
N GLU A 117 -10.93 0.70 -2.79
CA GLU A 117 -11.60 1.42 -1.70
C GLU A 117 -10.96 1.12 -0.35
N ASN A 118 -10.55 -0.13 -0.10
CA ASN A 118 -9.89 -0.50 1.15
C ASN A 118 -8.53 0.17 1.29
N LEU A 119 -7.78 0.30 0.20
CA LEU A 119 -6.52 1.04 0.20
C LEU A 119 -6.76 2.52 0.56
N LEU A 120 -7.76 3.14 -0.04
CA LEU A 120 -8.13 4.53 0.26
C LEU A 120 -8.66 4.68 1.69
N SER A 121 -9.44 3.70 2.17
CA SER A 121 -9.95 3.70 3.55
C SER A 121 -8.82 3.62 4.56
N ALA A 122 -7.78 2.83 4.30
CA ALA A 122 -6.60 2.77 5.14
C ALA A 122 -5.88 4.12 5.22
N MET A 123 -5.80 4.84 4.09
CA MET A 123 -5.22 6.17 4.06
C MET A 123 -5.95 7.15 4.99
N LYS A 124 -7.28 7.03 5.08
CA LYS A 124 -8.10 7.84 6.00
C LYS A 124 -7.94 7.41 7.45
N LEU A 125 -7.99 6.10 7.69
CA LEU A 125 -7.99 5.52 9.03
C LEU A 125 -6.62 5.66 9.71
N LEU A 126 -5.54 5.43 8.96
CA LEU A 126 -4.18 5.34 9.47
C LEU A 126 -3.36 6.61 9.23
N ARG A 127 -4.02 7.72 8.98
CA ARG A 127 -3.33 8.99 8.74
C ARG A 127 -2.33 9.33 9.85
N LYS A 128 -1.35 10.15 9.50
CA LYS A 128 -0.30 10.60 10.40
C LYS A 128 -0.87 11.05 11.75
N GLY A 129 -0.39 10.47 12.84
CA GLY A 129 -0.93 10.64 14.19
C GLY A 129 -1.62 9.39 14.74
N SER A 130 -1.92 8.42 13.86
CA SER A 130 -2.52 7.13 14.23
C SER A 130 -1.50 5.98 14.20
N ALA A 131 -0.21 6.28 14.11
CA ALA A 131 0.87 5.29 14.05
C ALA A 131 0.86 4.35 15.27
N ASP A 132 0.52 4.89 16.44
CA ASP A 132 0.41 4.09 17.66
C ASP A 132 -0.75 3.09 17.60
N GLU A 133 -1.82 3.42 16.86
CA GLU A 133 -2.94 2.52 16.65
C GLU A 133 -2.57 1.37 15.72
N ILE A 134 -1.77 1.61 14.69
CA ILE A 134 -1.26 0.57 13.79
C ILE A 134 -0.47 -0.46 14.61
N SER A 135 0.43 0.02 15.46
CA SER A 135 1.24 -0.82 16.33
C SER A 135 0.39 -1.65 17.30
N ARG A 136 -0.64 -1.05 17.88
CA ARG A 136 -1.58 -1.76 18.77
C ARG A 136 -2.40 -2.81 18.06
N LEU A 137 -2.85 -2.51 16.83
CA LEU A 137 -3.63 -3.46 16.03
C LEU A 137 -2.78 -4.64 15.59
N ASP A 138 -1.51 -4.42 15.30
CA ASP A 138 -0.57 -5.49 14.97
C ASP A 138 -0.29 -6.41 16.17
N GLN A 139 -0.26 -5.87 17.36
CA GLN A 139 -0.07 -6.64 18.60
C GLN A 139 -1.35 -7.35 19.03
N GLY A 140 -2.53 -6.81 18.74
CA GLY A 140 -3.82 -7.35 19.13
C GLY A 140 -4.39 -8.42 18.22
N ALA A 141 -3.73 -8.77 17.12
CA ALA A 141 -4.23 -9.68 16.10
C ALA A 141 -3.51 -11.03 16.07
N MET A 142 -2.92 -11.38 17.18
CA MET A 142 -2.43 -12.76 17.34
C MET A 142 -3.54 -13.66 17.88
#